data_7c5630eb8490744b5107ef600ccdff53
#
_entry.id   7c5630eb8490744b5107ef600ccdff53
#
_cell.length_a   1.000
_cell.length_b   1.000
_cell.length_c   1.000
_cell.angle_alpha   90.00
_cell.angle_beta   90.00
_cell.angle_gamma   90.00
#
_symmetry.space_group_name_H-M   'P 1'
#
loop_
_entity.id
_entity.type
_entity.pdbx_description
1 polymer ?
#
loop_
_entity_poly.entity_id
_entity_poly.type
_entity_poly.pdbx_seq_one_letter_code
_entity_poly.pdbx_strand_id
1 'polypeptide(L)'
;MTETALDELGPIDYLVVEFPAGASNFTGEMARELVTLVDAGTIRVVDILILQKDADGSVEAMELSDVGELGELQAIEAQLAELLAEEDVLNLAACMEPGSVAGVLIWENLWAAPFASAARRSGGQLIANGRIPIQAIIASIEADEALAAEGV
;
A
#
# COMPACT_ATOMS: atom_id res chain seq x y z
N MET A 1 13.87 -9.10 -14.84
CA MET A 1 14.08 -9.70 -13.52
C MET A 1 14.53 -11.14 -13.69
N THR A 2 15.60 -11.53 -13.03
CA THR A 2 16.13 -12.90 -13.10
C THR A 2 15.37 -13.81 -12.14
N GLU A 3 15.48 -15.13 -12.32
CA GLU A 3 14.88 -16.12 -11.41
C GLU A 3 15.39 -15.92 -9.98
N THR A 4 16.68 -15.60 -9.80
CA THR A 4 17.27 -15.31 -8.49
C THR A 4 16.58 -14.12 -7.83
N ALA A 5 16.27 -13.08 -8.60
CA ALA A 5 15.58 -11.90 -8.09
C ALA A 5 14.15 -12.22 -7.66
N LEU A 6 13.45 -13.11 -8.37
CA LEU A 6 12.11 -13.55 -7.99
C LEU A 6 12.14 -14.33 -6.67
N ASP A 7 13.13 -15.18 -6.46
CA ASP A 7 13.29 -15.93 -5.21
C ASP A 7 13.62 -15.02 -4.03
N GLU A 8 14.18 -13.86 -4.30
CA GLU A 8 14.61 -12.90 -3.29
C GLU A 8 13.56 -11.82 -2.99
N LEU A 9 12.42 -11.84 -3.68
CA LEU A 9 11.36 -10.87 -3.43
C LEU A 9 10.78 -11.01 -2.03
N GLY A 10 10.63 -9.88 -1.37
CA GLY A 10 9.88 -9.79 -0.12
C GLY A 10 8.38 -9.73 -0.37
N PRO A 11 7.58 -9.75 0.71
CA PRO A 11 6.15 -9.61 0.60
C PRO A 11 5.75 -8.29 -0.05
N ILE A 12 4.73 -8.35 -0.89
CA ILE A 12 4.21 -7.18 -1.59
C ILE A 12 2.83 -6.86 -1.05
N ASP A 13 2.64 -5.63 -0.63
CA ASP A 13 1.38 -5.13 -0.10
C ASP A 13 0.81 -4.03 -0.98
N TYR A 14 -0.45 -3.77 -0.83
CA TYR A 14 -1.08 -2.60 -1.43
C TYR A 14 -1.91 -1.85 -0.38
N LEU A 15 -2.05 -0.56 -0.61
CA LEU A 15 -2.83 0.33 0.25
C LEU A 15 -3.61 1.29 -0.64
N VAL A 16 -4.87 1.50 -0.31
CA VAL A 16 -5.69 2.51 -0.99
C VAL A 16 -6.16 3.49 0.06
N VAL A 17 -5.79 4.76 -0.11
CA VAL A 17 -6.20 5.83 0.81
C VAL A 17 -7.11 6.78 0.05
N GLU A 18 -8.34 6.92 0.53
CA GLU A 18 -9.32 7.82 -0.05
C GLU A 18 -9.36 9.13 0.73
N PHE A 19 -9.37 10.23 -0.01
CA PHE A 19 -9.60 11.56 0.54
C PHE A 19 -10.98 12.01 0.10
N PRO A 20 -11.94 12.13 1.04
CA PRO A 20 -13.29 12.59 0.70
C PRO A 20 -13.29 13.99 0.08
N ALA A 21 -14.36 14.33 -0.64
CA ALA A 21 -14.51 15.65 -1.25
C ALA A 21 -14.29 16.75 -0.19
N GLY A 22 -13.44 17.71 -0.51
CA GLY A 22 -13.12 18.81 0.39
C GLY A 22 -12.01 18.51 1.41
N ALA A 23 -11.54 17.26 1.50
CA ALA A 23 -10.40 16.93 2.35
C ALA A 23 -9.09 17.29 1.66
N SER A 24 -8.06 17.55 2.47
CA SER A 24 -6.69 17.73 1.97
C SER A 24 -6.18 16.42 1.41
N ASN A 25 -5.57 16.45 0.23
CA ASN A 25 -5.03 15.25 -0.38
C ASN A 25 -3.54 15.43 -0.68
N PHE A 26 -2.81 14.32 -0.65
CA PHE A 26 -1.39 14.21 -1.05
C PHE A 26 -0.51 15.32 -0.47
N THR A 27 -0.54 15.48 0.85
CA THR A 27 0.27 16.49 1.55
C THR A 27 1.76 16.19 1.40
N GLY A 28 2.59 17.22 1.48
CA GLY A 28 4.04 17.06 1.46
C GLY A 28 4.54 16.13 2.57
N GLU A 29 3.84 16.05 3.68
CA GLU A 29 4.16 15.14 4.77
C GLU A 29 4.09 13.68 4.34
N MET A 30 3.04 13.28 3.62
CA MET A 30 2.92 11.91 3.10
C MET A 30 4.08 11.56 2.15
N ALA A 31 4.42 12.48 1.26
CA ALA A 31 5.53 12.30 0.32
C ALA A 31 6.86 12.12 1.06
N ARG A 32 7.13 12.95 2.07
CA ARG A 32 8.36 12.88 2.86
C ARG A 32 8.46 11.55 3.62
N GLU A 33 7.37 11.09 4.22
CA GLU A 33 7.36 9.83 4.94
C GLU A 33 7.60 8.64 4.00
N LEU A 34 7.03 8.68 2.81
CA LEU A 34 7.26 7.62 1.81
C LEU A 34 8.73 7.59 1.37
N VAL A 35 9.29 8.75 1.05
CA VAL A 35 10.70 8.86 0.65
C VAL A 35 11.62 8.37 1.78
N THR A 36 11.32 8.69 3.02
CA THR A 36 12.08 8.23 4.18
C THR A 36 12.13 6.70 4.24
N LEU A 37 11.01 6.04 4.00
CA LEU A 37 10.94 4.57 3.98
C LEU A 37 11.78 3.98 2.83
N VAL A 38 11.73 4.61 1.67
CA VAL A 38 12.49 4.17 0.49
C VAL A 38 13.99 4.36 0.71
N ASP A 39 14.38 5.54 1.19
CA ASP A 39 15.79 5.87 1.41
C ASP A 39 16.44 5.00 2.49
N ALA A 40 15.65 4.60 3.49
CA ALA A 40 16.11 3.71 4.55
C ALA A 40 16.23 2.25 4.09
N GLY A 41 15.78 1.93 2.88
CA GLY A 41 15.78 0.54 2.39
C GLY A 41 14.71 -0.32 3.04
N THR A 42 13.71 0.27 3.67
CA THR A 42 12.63 -0.45 4.35
C THR A 42 11.64 -1.03 3.34
N ILE A 43 11.30 -0.24 2.33
CA ILE A 43 10.39 -0.65 1.27
C ILE A 43 10.93 -0.27 -0.10
N ARG A 44 10.40 -0.91 -1.13
CA ARG A 44 10.57 -0.51 -2.53
C ARG A 44 9.21 -0.25 -3.12
N VAL A 45 8.97 0.94 -3.63
CA VAL A 45 7.70 1.27 -4.27
C VAL A 45 7.64 0.58 -5.63
N VAL A 46 6.59 -0.17 -5.86
CA VAL A 46 6.38 -0.91 -7.10
C VAL A 46 5.47 -0.13 -8.04
N ASP A 47 4.41 0.46 -7.52
CA ASP A 47 3.51 1.28 -8.33
C ASP A 47 2.79 2.32 -7.46
N ILE A 48 2.48 3.47 -8.05
CA ILE A 48 1.65 4.51 -7.45
C ILE A 48 0.66 4.97 -8.51
N LEU A 49 -0.62 5.02 -8.12
CA LEU A 49 -1.67 5.48 -9.01
C LEU A 49 -2.59 6.43 -8.24
N ILE A 50 -3.05 7.47 -8.91
CA ILE A 50 -3.98 8.43 -8.34
C ILE A 50 -5.29 8.32 -9.10
N LEU A 51 -6.38 8.09 -8.36
CA LEU A 51 -7.72 7.96 -8.91
C LEU A 51 -8.55 9.17 -8.50
N GLN A 52 -9.23 9.78 -9.44
CA GLN A 52 -10.18 10.85 -9.18
C GLN A 52 -11.56 10.41 -9.65
N LYS A 53 -12.54 10.46 -8.76
CA LYS A 53 -13.92 10.14 -9.09
C LYS A 53 -14.75 11.41 -9.07
N ASP A 54 -15.30 11.75 -10.23
CA ASP A 54 -16.12 12.95 -10.37
C ASP A 54 -17.49 12.78 -9.76
N ALA A 55 -18.22 13.89 -9.58
CA ALA A 55 -19.55 13.88 -8.99
C ALA A 55 -20.56 13.04 -9.78
N ASP A 56 -20.35 12.90 -11.09
CA ASP A 56 -21.20 12.09 -11.97
C ASP A 56 -20.84 10.60 -11.96
N GLY A 57 -19.82 10.21 -11.19
CA GLY A 57 -19.37 8.83 -11.09
C GLY A 57 -18.28 8.43 -12.09
N SER A 58 -17.89 9.32 -13.01
CA SER A 58 -16.80 9.05 -13.93
C SER A 58 -15.46 9.05 -13.17
N VAL A 59 -14.52 8.20 -13.61
CA VAL A 59 -13.25 8.00 -12.93
C VAL A 59 -12.10 8.30 -13.89
N GLU A 60 -11.13 9.05 -13.40
CA GLU A 60 -9.90 9.32 -14.11
C GLU A 60 -8.73 8.75 -13.29
N ALA A 61 -7.90 7.95 -13.95
CA ALA A 61 -6.68 7.42 -13.36
C ALA A 61 -5.51 8.26 -13.85
N MET A 62 -4.69 8.75 -12.93
CA MET A 62 -3.51 9.54 -13.24
C MET A 62 -2.28 8.83 -12.75
N GLU A 63 -1.30 8.68 -13.62
CA GLU A 63 0.02 8.24 -13.20
C GLU A 63 0.71 9.36 -12.43
N LEU A 64 1.71 9.00 -11.64
CA LEU A 64 2.43 10.00 -10.86
C LEU A 64 3.05 11.09 -11.75
N SER A 65 3.49 10.73 -12.95
CA SER A 65 4.05 11.66 -13.93
C SER A 65 3.07 12.70 -14.42
N ASP A 66 1.76 12.41 -14.35
CA ASP A 66 0.70 13.33 -14.78
C ASP A 66 0.37 14.37 -13.71
N VAL A 67 0.86 14.17 -12.48
CA VAL A 67 0.71 15.12 -11.38
C VAL A 67 1.78 16.18 -11.55
N GLY A 68 1.40 17.43 -11.76
CA GLY A 68 2.30 18.51 -12.18
C GLY A 68 3.48 18.78 -11.25
N GLU A 69 3.34 18.51 -9.96
CA GLU A 69 4.43 18.73 -9.00
C GLU A 69 4.67 17.42 -8.24
N LEU A 70 5.72 16.71 -8.64
CA LEU A 70 6.11 15.46 -7.97
C LEU A 70 6.93 15.71 -6.72
N GLY A 71 7.65 16.82 -6.66
CA GLY A 71 8.52 17.12 -5.53
C GLY A 71 9.46 15.96 -5.23
N GLU A 72 9.45 15.50 -4.00
CA GLU A 72 10.32 14.43 -3.54
C GLU A 72 9.96 13.05 -4.15
N LEU A 73 8.79 12.89 -4.71
CA LEU A 73 8.35 11.64 -5.33
C LEU A 73 8.94 11.42 -6.72
N GLN A 74 9.58 12.41 -7.30
CA GLN A 74 10.14 12.32 -8.65
C GLN A 74 11.14 11.17 -8.81
N ALA A 75 11.96 10.93 -7.80
CA ALA A 75 12.93 9.84 -7.82
C ALA A 75 12.26 8.47 -7.76
N ILE A 76 11.12 8.38 -7.10
CA ILE A 76 10.33 7.14 -6.99
C ILE A 76 9.65 6.84 -8.32
N GLU A 77 9.09 7.84 -8.98
CA GLU A 77 8.38 7.70 -10.25
C GLU A 77 9.23 6.98 -11.31
N ALA A 78 10.52 7.26 -11.34
CA ALA A 78 11.42 6.65 -12.32
C ALA A 78 11.62 5.13 -12.14
N GLN A 79 11.21 4.58 -11.01
CA GLN A 79 11.40 3.17 -10.67
C GLN A 79 10.09 2.36 -10.71
N LEU A 80 8.99 2.98 -11.06
CA LEU A 80 7.68 2.32 -11.01
C LEU A 80 7.52 1.28 -12.12
N ALA A 81 6.89 0.17 -11.75
CA ALA A 81 6.44 -0.84 -12.68
C ALA A 81 4.91 -0.73 -12.77
N GLU A 82 4.38 -0.50 -13.93
CA GLU A 82 2.94 -0.33 -14.12
C GLU A 82 2.23 -1.69 -14.00
N LEU A 83 1.86 -2.07 -12.78
CA LEU A 83 1.27 -3.37 -12.48
C LEU A 83 -0.26 -3.40 -12.52
N LEU A 84 -0.91 -2.25 -12.33
CA LEU A 84 -2.36 -2.20 -12.23
C LEU A 84 -3.02 -2.21 -13.60
N ALA A 85 -3.90 -3.17 -13.82
CA ALA A 85 -4.72 -3.26 -15.02
C ALA A 85 -5.94 -2.32 -14.90
N GLU A 86 -6.51 -1.97 -16.04
CA GLU A 86 -7.71 -1.13 -16.09
C GLU A 86 -8.87 -1.72 -15.25
N GLU A 87 -9.02 -3.04 -15.27
CA GLU A 87 -10.06 -3.72 -14.49
C GLU A 87 -9.85 -3.52 -12.98
N ASP A 88 -8.60 -3.59 -12.52
CA ASP A 88 -8.26 -3.35 -11.11
C ASP A 88 -8.62 -1.92 -10.70
N VAL A 89 -8.32 -0.96 -11.57
CA VAL A 89 -8.63 0.45 -11.35
C VAL A 89 -10.14 0.65 -11.23
N LEU A 90 -10.93 0.05 -12.12
CA LEU A 90 -12.39 0.14 -12.08
C LEU A 90 -12.96 -0.47 -10.80
N ASN A 91 -12.41 -1.59 -10.35
CA ASN A 91 -12.85 -2.24 -9.11
C ASN A 91 -12.55 -1.39 -7.87
N LEU A 92 -11.39 -0.77 -7.84
CA LEU A 92 -11.04 0.16 -6.75
C LEU A 92 -11.94 1.39 -6.77
N ALA A 93 -12.17 1.95 -7.95
CA ALA A 93 -13.00 3.13 -8.12
C ALA A 93 -14.45 2.89 -7.70
N ALA A 94 -14.95 1.67 -7.85
CA ALA A 94 -16.31 1.32 -7.41
C ALA A 94 -16.48 1.47 -5.89
N CYS A 95 -15.39 1.37 -5.12
CA CYS A 95 -15.41 1.55 -3.67
C CYS A 95 -15.30 3.01 -3.24
N MET A 96 -15.03 3.93 -4.17
CA MET A 96 -14.82 5.35 -3.88
C MET A 96 -16.15 6.11 -3.87
N GLU A 97 -16.22 7.15 -3.06
CA GLU A 97 -17.33 8.08 -3.08
C GLU A 97 -17.20 9.08 -4.23
N PRO A 98 -18.30 9.52 -4.86
CA PRO A 98 -18.25 10.57 -5.86
C PRO A 98 -17.59 11.85 -5.32
N GLY A 99 -16.74 12.45 -6.12
CA GLY A 99 -16.01 13.66 -5.74
C GLY A 99 -14.75 13.42 -4.93
N SER A 100 -14.41 12.16 -4.64
CA SER A 100 -13.23 11.83 -3.86
C SER A 100 -11.99 11.61 -4.75
N VAL A 101 -10.82 11.64 -4.11
CA VAL A 101 -9.53 11.31 -4.72
C VAL A 101 -8.91 10.21 -3.89
N ALA A 102 -8.31 9.22 -4.54
CA ALA A 102 -7.64 8.14 -3.84
C ALA A 102 -6.21 7.95 -4.37
N GLY A 103 -5.31 7.60 -3.48
CA GLY A 103 -3.98 7.15 -3.83
C GLY A 103 -3.89 5.64 -3.65
N VAL A 104 -3.35 4.96 -4.65
CA VAL A 104 -3.06 3.53 -4.62
C VAL A 104 -1.56 3.36 -4.58
N LEU A 105 -1.07 2.66 -3.58
CA LEU A 105 0.36 2.39 -3.40
C LEU A 105 0.57 0.89 -3.34
N ILE A 106 1.50 0.40 -4.15
CA ILE A 106 1.95 -0.99 -4.11
C ILE A 106 3.44 -0.98 -3.78
N TRP A 107 3.84 -1.75 -2.79
CA TRP A 107 5.24 -1.78 -2.38
C TRP A 107 5.70 -3.16 -1.96
N GLU A 108 7.00 -3.38 -2.10
CA GLU A 108 7.68 -4.55 -1.60
C GLU A 108 8.30 -4.25 -0.23
N ASN A 109 8.13 -5.15 0.71
CA ASN A 109 8.68 -5.03 2.05
C ASN A 109 10.11 -5.58 2.06
N LEU A 110 11.08 -4.71 1.78
CA LEU A 110 12.48 -5.11 1.71
C LEU A 110 13.00 -5.62 3.06
N TRP A 111 12.49 -5.07 4.16
CA TRP A 111 12.87 -5.49 5.50
C TRP A 111 12.52 -6.96 5.78
N ALA A 112 11.49 -7.48 5.11
CA ALA A 112 11.03 -8.86 5.29
C ALA A 112 11.58 -9.81 4.23
N ALA A 113 12.25 -9.31 3.20
CA ALA A 113 12.71 -10.12 2.07
C ALA A 113 13.64 -11.26 2.50
N PRO A 114 14.66 -11.05 3.35
CA PRO A 114 15.54 -12.14 3.76
C PRO A 114 14.79 -13.27 4.51
N PHE A 115 13.84 -12.90 5.35
CA PHE A 115 13.02 -13.88 6.07
C PHE A 115 12.14 -14.68 5.10
N ALA A 116 11.47 -13.99 4.19
CA ALA A 116 10.59 -14.62 3.19
C ALA A 116 11.39 -15.58 2.28
N SER A 117 12.58 -15.14 1.84
CA SER A 117 13.47 -15.97 1.02
C SER A 117 13.93 -17.22 1.78
N ALA A 118 14.29 -17.06 3.03
CA ALA A 118 14.72 -18.19 3.88
C ALA A 118 13.58 -19.20 4.08
N ALA A 119 12.35 -18.71 4.27
CA ALA A 119 11.18 -19.57 4.40
C ALA A 119 10.95 -20.40 3.12
N ARG A 120 11.04 -19.76 1.96
CA ARG A 120 10.90 -20.45 0.66
C ARG A 120 11.99 -21.50 0.45
N ARG A 121 13.24 -21.14 0.75
CA ARG A 121 14.37 -22.08 0.61
C ARG A 121 14.26 -23.28 1.58
N SER A 122 13.54 -23.10 2.68
CA SER A 122 13.28 -24.18 3.64
C SER A 122 12.07 -25.06 3.27
N GLY A 123 11.47 -24.83 2.10
CA GLY A 123 10.31 -25.58 1.64
C GLY A 123 8.98 -25.04 2.14
N GLY A 124 8.98 -23.88 2.79
CA GLY A 124 7.77 -23.25 3.29
C GLY A 124 6.90 -22.71 2.16
N GLN A 125 5.59 -22.72 2.36
CA GLN A 125 4.61 -22.17 1.43
C GLN A 125 3.70 -21.20 2.16
N LEU A 126 3.43 -20.06 1.53
CA LEU A 126 2.48 -19.10 2.08
C LEU A 126 1.06 -19.64 1.90
N ILE A 127 0.35 -19.85 2.99
CA ILE A 127 -1.05 -20.31 2.95
C ILE A 127 -2.05 -19.23 3.35
N ALA A 128 -1.57 -18.16 4.01
CA ALA A 128 -2.42 -17.03 4.38
C ALA A 128 -1.56 -15.80 4.64
N ASN A 129 -2.08 -14.65 4.28
CA ASN A 129 -1.49 -13.36 4.63
C ASN A 129 -2.62 -12.34 4.79
N GLY A 130 -2.28 -11.19 5.32
CA GLY A 130 -3.26 -10.13 5.48
C GLY A 130 -2.75 -9.05 6.42
N ARG A 131 -3.58 -8.02 6.54
CA ARG A 131 -3.34 -6.91 7.47
C ARG A 131 -4.44 -6.95 8.52
N ILE A 132 -4.05 -7.04 9.78
CA ILE A 132 -5.01 -7.09 10.88
C ILE A 132 -5.30 -5.67 11.33
N PRO A 133 -6.57 -5.22 11.33
CA PRO A 133 -6.91 -3.88 11.80
C PRO A 133 -6.53 -3.67 13.26
N ILE A 134 -6.04 -2.48 13.59
CA ILE A 134 -5.64 -2.11 14.96
C ILE A 134 -6.81 -2.31 15.93
N GLN A 135 -8.02 -1.97 15.52
CA GLN A 135 -9.21 -2.14 16.35
C GLN A 135 -9.44 -3.58 16.79
N ALA A 136 -9.15 -4.54 15.89
CA ALA A 136 -9.27 -5.96 16.22
C ALA A 136 -8.20 -6.38 17.27
N ILE A 137 -6.99 -5.85 17.16
CA ILE A 137 -5.92 -6.10 18.12
C ILE A 137 -6.29 -5.54 19.49
N ILE A 138 -6.77 -4.28 19.54
CA ILE A 138 -7.19 -3.64 20.78
C ILE A 138 -8.33 -4.42 21.44
N ALA A 139 -9.34 -4.83 20.68
CA ALA A 139 -10.46 -5.60 21.18
C ALA A 139 -10.01 -6.95 21.77
N SER A 140 -9.03 -7.60 21.13
CA SER A 140 -8.47 -8.86 21.60
C SER A 140 -7.72 -8.68 22.94
N ILE A 141 -6.93 -7.62 23.07
CA ILE A 141 -6.22 -7.29 24.30
C ILE A 141 -7.21 -7.02 25.43
N GLU A 142 -8.24 -6.20 25.17
CA GLU A 142 -9.27 -5.87 26.16
C GLU A 142 -10.04 -7.12 26.62
N ALA A 143 -10.35 -8.03 25.70
CA ALA A 143 -11.01 -9.27 26.02
C ALA A 143 -10.14 -10.16 26.93
N ASP A 144 -8.83 -10.24 26.67
CA ASP A 144 -7.90 -10.99 27.50
C ASP A 144 -7.79 -10.39 28.90
N GLU A 145 -7.74 -9.07 29.01
CA GLU A 145 -7.72 -8.38 30.29
C GLU A 145 -9.00 -8.63 31.10
N ALA A 146 -10.17 -8.63 30.44
CA ALA A 146 -11.44 -8.90 31.08
C ALA A 146 -11.50 -10.35 31.60
N LEU A 147 -10.99 -11.32 30.84
CA LEU A 147 -10.91 -12.71 31.25
C LEU A 147 -9.96 -12.90 32.43
N ALA A 148 -8.82 -12.22 32.42
CA ALA A 148 -7.86 -12.25 33.51
C ALA A 148 -8.46 -11.69 34.80
N ALA A 149 -9.29 -10.63 34.70
CA ALA A 149 -9.96 -10.04 35.84
C ALA A 149 -11.06 -10.96 36.43
N GLU A 150 -11.73 -11.73 35.58
CA GLU A 150 -12.77 -12.67 35.99
C GLU A 150 -12.22 -14.01 36.49
N GLY A 151 -11.05 -14.41 36.01
CA GLY A 151 -10.45 -15.69 36.26
C GLY A 151 -9.65 -15.80 37.55
N VAL A 152 -9.73 -14.85 38.42
CA VAL A 152 -8.95 -14.80 39.65
C VAL A 152 -9.51 -15.77 40.74
#